data_519cbde02faea4d40d2caa9e66c02bc7
#
_entry.id   519cbde02faea4d40d2caa9e66c02bc7
#
_cell.length_a   1.000
_cell.length_b   1.000
_cell.length_c   1.000
_cell.angle_alpha   90.00
_cell.angle_beta   90.00
_cell.angle_gamma   90.00
#
_symmetry.space_group_name_H-M   'P 1'
#
loop_
_entity.id
_entity.type
_entity.pdbx_description
1 polymer ?
#
loop_
_entity_poly.entity_id
_entity_poly.type
_entity_poly.pdbx_seq_one_letter_code
_entity_poly.pdbx_strand_id
1 'polypeptide(L)'
;MRRHTIIGLGLFCLLGACAPQGGPAALGMAWSLNHAEGEGAKLAFGQPESDNLLLMMTCQARSGEVMVTVAAPDNAPARAIELKSNSNSTRLPGQVVPAMAEGESLIEAQTKASDPTLANFARTGDLSVGGNGASARLPVTADDRKVVRSFLATCRAA
;
A
#
# COMPACT_ATOMS: atom_id res chain seq x y z
N MET A 1 23.69 -1.76 70.09
CA MET A 1 22.46 -1.36 69.36
C MET A 1 22.88 -0.89 67.95
N ARG A 2 22.72 -1.74 66.93
CA ARG A 2 23.01 -1.41 65.53
C ARG A 2 21.70 -1.58 64.70
N ARG A 3 21.20 -0.48 64.18
CA ARG A 3 20.01 -0.46 63.31
C ARG A 3 20.48 -0.75 61.86
N HIS A 4 19.97 -1.80 61.26
CA HIS A 4 20.13 -2.11 59.86
C HIS A 4 18.97 -1.51 59.05
N THR A 5 19.28 -0.55 58.20
CA THR A 5 18.35 0.05 57.20
C THR A 5 18.42 -0.79 55.95
N ILE A 6 17.29 -1.43 55.59
CA ILE A 6 17.15 -2.16 54.30
C ILE A 6 16.61 -1.18 53.27
N ILE A 7 17.42 -0.90 52.24
CA ILE A 7 17.06 -0.12 51.06
C ILE A 7 16.48 -1.09 50.04
N GLY A 8 15.17 -0.98 49.79
CA GLY A 8 14.47 -1.73 48.77
C GLY A 8 14.74 -1.12 47.38
N LEU A 9 15.34 -1.90 46.50
CA LEU A 9 15.61 -1.54 45.10
C LEU A 9 14.40 -1.90 44.26
N GLY A 10 13.57 -0.89 43.92
CA GLY A 10 12.42 -1.04 43.02
C GLY A 10 12.86 -1.22 41.57
N LEU A 11 12.59 -2.39 41.02
CA LEU A 11 12.82 -2.72 39.62
C LEU A 11 11.68 -2.15 38.75
N PHE A 12 11.93 -1.03 38.06
CA PHE A 12 11.00 -0.44 37.10
C PHE A 12 11.09 -1.21 35.76
N CYS A 13 10.13 -2.08 35.49
CA CYS A 13 9.95 -2.67 34.16
C CYS A 13 9.37 -1.63 33.20
N LEU A 14 10.22 -1.07 32.33
CA LEU A 14 9.81 -0.28 31.17
C LEU A 14 9.19 -1.20 30.11
N LEU A 15 7.88 -1.26 30.03
CA LEU A 15 7.13 -1.86 28.92
C LEU A 15 7.32 -0.93 27.70
N GLY A 16 8.30 -1.23 26.88
CA GLY A 16 8.47 -0.59 25.59
C GLY A 16 7.33 -1.00 24.67
N ALA A 17 6.37 -0.10 24.45
CA ALA A 17 5.38 -0.25 23.40
C ALA A 17 6.10 -0.19 22.05
N CYS A 18 6.21 -1.32 21.33
CA CYS A 18 6.59 -1.36 19.93
C CYS A 18 5.46 -0.75 19.11
N ALA A 19 5.51 0.56 18.86
CA ALA A 19 4.67 1.19 17.85
C ALA A 19 5.15 0.71 16.46
N PRO A 20 4.25 0.28 15.56
CA PRO A 20 4.63 -0.01 14.20
C PRO A 20 5.14 1.26 13.54
N GLN A 21 6.42 1.27 13.15
CA GLN A 21 7.03 2.37 12.43
C GLN A 21 6.51 2.33 10.99
N GLY A 22 5.50 3.16 10.68
CA GLY A 22 5.25 3.61 9.33
C GLY A 22 6.49 4.38 8.86
N GLY A 23 7.11 3.94 7.77
CA GLY A 23 8.28 4.62 7.23
C GLY A 23 7.98 6.08 6.88
N PRO A 24 9.00 6.96 6.85
CA PRO A 24 8.84 8.40 6.61
C PRO A 24 8.14 8.77 5.28
N ALA A 25 8.12 7.88 4.31
CA ALA A 25 7.43 8.07 3.02
C ALA A 25 5.88 8.08 3.11
N ALA A 26 5.29 7.64 4.22
CA ALA A 26 3.84 7.57 4.38
C ALA A 26 3.23 8.81 5.10
N LEU A 27 4.05 9.76 5.53
CA LEU A 27 3.59 10.97 6.20
C LEU A 27 2.84 11.87 5.20
N GLY A 28 1.57 12.14 5.47
CA GLY A 28 0.70 12.96 4.62
C GLY A 28 0.07 12.23 3.44
N MET A 29 0.32 10.94 3.26
CA MET A 29 -0.36 10.13 2.24
C MET A 29 -1.68 9.55 2.74
N ALA A 30 -2.66 9.45 1.86
CA ALA A 30 -4.00 8.93 2.14
C ALA A 30 -4.53 8.09 0.99
N TRP A 31 -5.49 7.23 1.30
CA TRP A 31 -6.26 6.51 0.29
C TRP A 31 -7.37 7.40 -0.26
N SER A 32 -7.55 7.37 -1.56
CA SER A 32 -8.65 8.04 -2.26
C SER A 32 -9.28 7.10 -3.29
N LEU A 33 -10.59 7.23 -3.48
CA LEU A 33 -11.35 6.53 -4.50
C LEU A 33 -12.12 7.54 -5.33
N ASN A 34 -11.83 7.58 -6.62
CA ASN A 34 -12.51 8.42 -7.58
C ASN A 34 -13.23 7.55 -8.61
N HIS A 35 -14.39 8.01 -9.04
CA HIS A 35 -15.16 7.47 -10.15
C HIS A 35 -15.35 8.58 -11.17
N ALA A 36 -14.79 8.42 -12.35
CA ALA A 36 -15.02 9.33 -13.46
C ALA A 36 -15.86 8.63 -14.54
N GLU A 37 -16.82 9.36 -15.10
CA GLU A 37 -17.61 8.85 -16.22
C GLU A 37 -16.69 8.50 -17.39
N GLY A 38 -16.77 7.26 -17.86
CA GLY A 38 -15.96 6.76 -18.96
C GLY A 38 -14.55 6.29 -18.58
N GLU A 39 -14.02 6.67 -17.42
CA GLU A 39 -12.67 6.28 -16.98
C GLU A 39 -12.67 5.11 -15.99
N GLY A 40 -13.84 4.75 -15.44
CA GLY A 40 -13.96 3.68 -14.45
C GLY A 40 -13.63 4.13 -13.03
N ALA A 41 -13.13 3.22 -12.21
CA ALA A 41 -12.74 3.48 -10.82
C ALA A 41 -11.22 3.64 -10.69
N LYS A 42 -10.79 4.60 -9.88
CA LYS A 42 -9.39 4.87 -9.52
C LYS A 42 -9.24 4.87 -8.01
N LEU A 43 -8.48 3.91 -7.50
CA LEU A 43 -8.04 3.83 -6.11
C LEU A 43 -6.58 4.26 -6.05
N ALA A 44 -6.25 5.25 -5.25
CA ALA A 44 -4.89 5.75 -5.13
C ALA A 44 -4.44 5.86 -3.68
N PHE A 45 -3.15 5.63 -3.44
CA PHE A 45 -2.45 5.96 -2.20
C PHE A 45 -1.35 6.96 -2.51
N GLY A 46 -1.54 8.18 -2.04
CA GLY A 46 -0.65 9.31 -2.33
C GLY A 46 -0.95 10.52 -1.48
N GLN A 47 -0.25 11.61 -1.75
CA GLN A 47 -0.51 12.88 -1.13
C GLN A 47 -1.79 13.49 -1.72
N PRO A 48 -2.78 13.89 -0.89
CA PRO A 48 -4.01 14.50 -1.39
C PRO A 48 -3.75 15.72 -2.28
N GLU A 49 -4.51 15.84 -3.36
CA GLU A 49 -4.44 16.97 -4.29
C GLU A 49 -3.07 17.20 -4.94
N SER A 50 -2.28 16.14 -5.10
CA SER A 50 -0.98 16.20 -5.77
C SER A 50 -0.75 15.00 -6.67
N ASP A 51 0.26 15.11 -7.54
CA ASP A 51 0.70 14.00 -8.40
C ASP A 51 1.65 13.04 -7.68
N ASN A 52 1.95 13.28 -6.40
CA ASN A 52 2.80 12.42 -5.59
C ASN A 52 2.04 11.16 -5.16
N LEU A 53 2.04 10.16 -6.03
CA LEU A 53 1.38 8.87 -5.84
C LEU A 53 2.41 7.77 -5.63
N LEU A 54 2.21 6.95 -4.62
CA LEU A 54 3.02 5.76 -4.40
C LEU A 54 2.41 4.54 -5.09
N LEU A 55 1.10 4.44 -5.08
CA LEU A 55 0.34 3.36 -5.70
C LEU A 55 -0.95 3.90 -6.31
N MET A 56 -1.26 3.47 -7.51
CA MET A 56 -2.56 3.68 -8.14
C MET A 56 -3.08 2.37 -8.71
N MET A 57 -4.36 2.12 -8.55
CA MET A 57 -5.06 1.01 -9.18
C MET A 57 -6.26 1.56 -9.94
N THR A 58 -6.42 1.14 -11.18
CA THR A 58 -7.56 1.56 -12.02
C THR A 58 -8.26 0.36 -12.63
N CYS A 59 -9.56 0.49 -12.88
CA CYS A 59 -10.31 -0.51 -13.62
C CYS A 59 -11.51 0.13 -14.33
N GLN A 60 -11.92 -0.47 -15.44
CA GLN A 60 -13.25 -0.26 -15.98
C GLN A 60 -14.28 -1.07 -15.16
N ALA A 61 -15.46 -0.51 -14.97
CA ALA A 61 -16.52 -1.18 -14.22
C ALA A 61 -16.82 -2.56 -14.82
N ARG A 62 -16.82 -3.59 -13.97
CA ARG A 62 -17.09 -4.99 -14.35
C ARG A 62 -16.14 -5.59 -15.38
N SER A 63 -14.98 -5.00 -15.61
CA SER A 63 -13.97 -5.58 -16.54
C SER A 63 -13.34 -6.87 -16.03
N GLY A 64 -13.34 -7.08 -14.74
CA GLY A 64 -12.61 -8.17 -14.10
C GLY A 64 -11.09 -7.92 -14.00
N GLU A 65 -10.60 -6.80 -14.54
CA GLU A 65 -9.18 -6.48 -14.61
C GLU A 65 -8.85 -5.21 -13.84
N VAL A 66 -7.65 -5.17 -13.29
CA VAL A 66 -7.10 -4.02 -12.55
C VAL A 66 -5.72 -3.72 -13.10
N MET A 67 -5.51 -2.47 -13.53
CA MET A 67 -4.19 -1.92 -13.79
C MET A 67 -3.61 -1.42 -12.47
N VAL A 68 -2.39 -1.83 -12.18
CA VAL A 68 -1.62 -1.40 -10.99
C VAL A 68 -0.46 -0.56 -11.47
N THR A 69 -0.32 0.64 -10.93
CA THR A 69 0.75 1.59 -11.25
C THR A 69 1.48 1.96 -9.98
N VAL A 70 2.81 1.91 -10.00
CA VAL A 70 3.69 2.26 -8.87
C VAL A 70 4.75 3.22 -9.35
N ALA A 71 5.01 4.27 -8.56
CA ALA A 71 6.13 5.18 -8.83
C ALA A 71 7.47 4.47 -8.59
N ALA A 72 8.42 4.75 -9.46
CA ALA A 72 9.77 4.20 -9.39
C ALA A 72 10.77 5.24 -9.90
N PRO A 73 12.03 5.24 -9.43
CA PRO A 73 13.07 6.06 -10.03
C PRO A 73 13.39 5.58 -11.45
N ASP A 74 13.83 6.49 -12.33
CA ASP A 74 14.13 6.21 -13.75
C ASP A 74 15.13 5.05 -13.96
N ASN A 75 16.02 4.85 -13.01
CA ASN A 75 17.03 3.81 -13.05
C ASN A 75 16.61 2.51 -12.37
N ALA A 76 15.33 2.36 -12.04
CA ALA A 76 14.83 1.18 -11.36
C ALA A 76 15.05 -0.08 -12.21
N PRO A 77 15.80 -1.07 -11.73
CA PRO A 77 16.16 -2.27 -12.52
C PRO A 77 14.99 -3.23 -12.69
N ALA A 78 13.95 -3.17 -11.87
CA ALA A 78 12.84 -4.09 -11.96
C ALA A 78 11.72 -3.58 -12.84
N ARG A 79 11.19 -4.54 -13.57
CA ARG A 79 10.01 -4.39 -14.40
C ARG A 79 8.91 -5.29 -13.85
N ALA A 80 8.72 -5.25 -12.53
CA ALA A 80 7.69 -6.04 -11.87
C ALA A 80 7.23 -5.35 -10.60
N ILE A 81 5.94 -5.41 -10.34
CA ILE A 81 5.32 -4.99 -9.09
C ILE A 81 5.11 -6.23 -8.22
N GLU A 82 5.52 -6.16 -6.96
CA GLU A 82 5.22 -7.18 -5.97
C GLU A 82 4.15 -6.66 -5.01
N LEU A 83 3.01 -7.30 -4.99
CA LEU A 83 1.96 -7.07 -4.01
C LEU A 83 2.00 -8.17 -2.96
N LYS A 84 1.96 -7.79 -1.69
CA LYS A 84 1.91 -8.74 -0.58
C LYS A 84 0.85 -8.33 0.43
N SER A 85 0.02 -9.28 0.82
CA SER A 85 -1.00 -9.10 1.85
C SER A 85 -1.00 -10.34 2.75
N ASN A 86 -0.50 -10.20 3.96
CA ASN A 86 -0.21 -11.29 4.90
C ASN A 86 0.61 -12.42 4.22
N SER A 87 0.02 -13.62 4.11
CA SER A 87 0.65 -14.78 3.47
C SER A 87 0.50 -14.82 1.95
N ASN A 88 -0.37 -13.99 1.37
CA ASN A 88 -0.55 -13.93 -0.08
C ASN A 88 0.46 -12.98 -0.71
N SER A 89 0.99 -13.38 -1.85
CA SER A 89 1.92 -12.58 -2.63
C SER A 89 1.66 -12.80 -4.12
N THR A 90 1.64 -11.72 -4.87
CA THR A 90 1.52 -11.74 -6.33
C THR A 90 2.63 -10.89 -6.92
N ARG A 91 3.37 -11.46 -7.87
CA ARG A 91 4.36 -10.75 -8.67
C ARG A 91 3.79 -10.50 -10.06
N LEU A 92 3.68 -9.23 -10.42
CA LEU A 92 3.09 -8.76 -11.66
C LEU A 92 4.22 -8.28 -12.60
N PRO A 93 4.47 -8.95 -13.71
CA PRO A 93 5.35 -8.41 -14.76
C PRO A 93 4.79 -7.07 -15.24
N GLY A 94 5.63 -6.04 -15.26
CA GLY A 94 5.22 -4.69 -15.59
C GLY A 94 6.02 -4.09 -16.73
N GLN A 95 5.56 -2.95 -17.19
CA GLN A 95 6.24 -2.09 -18.15
C GLN A 95 6.63 -0.78 -17.45
N VAL A 96 7.82 -0.29 -17.77
CA VAL A 96 8.26 1.03 -17.30
C VAL A 96 7.77 2.06 -18.31
N VAL A 97 7.04 3.06 -17.82
CA VAL A 97 6.58 4.20 -18.62
C VAL A 97 7.10 5.50 -18.00
N PRO A 98 7.38 6.55 -18.78
CA PRO A 98 7.81 7.83 -18.25
C PRO A 98 6.73 8.42 -17.33
N ALA A 99 7.14 8.98 -16.18
CA ALA A 99 6.27 9.82 -15.37
C ALA A 99 6.25 11.26 -15.92
N MET A 100 5.34 12.10 -15.45
CA MET A 100 5.31 13.52 -15.80
C MET A 100 6.41 14.31 -15.10
N ALA A 101 6.86 13.85 -13.94
CA ALA A 101 7.98 14.46 -13.21
C ALA A 101 9.32 13.97 -13.77
N GLU A 102 10.28 14.89 -13.91
CA GLU A 102 11.63 14.57 -14.36
C GLU A 102 12.34 13.67 -13.34
N GLY A 103 13.06 12.65 -13.82
CA GLY A 103 13.79 11.71 -12.97
C GLY A 103 12.92 10.61 -12.33
N GLU A 104 11.65 10.53 -12.73
CA GLU A 104 10.70 9.52 -12.24
C GLU A 104 10.12 8.72 -13.40
N SER A 105 9.84 7.46 -13.12
CA SER A 105 9.14 6.55 -13.99
C SER A 105 7.98 5.89 -13.26
N LEU A 106 7.06 5.33 -14.01
CA LEU A 106 6.00 4.49 -13.46
C LEU A 106 6.22 3.04 -13.91
N ILE A 107 5.93 2.10 -13.05
CA ILE A 107 5.80 0.69 -13.42
C ILE A 107 4.31 0.38 -13.48
N GLU A 108 3.85 -0.06 -14.64
CA GLU A 108 2.47 -0.47 -14.86
C GLU A 108 2.39 -1.97 -15.08
N ALA A 109 1.46 -2.62 -14.39
CA ALA A 109 1.22 -4.05 -14.49
C ALA A 109 -0.27 -4.36 -14.36
N GLN A 110 -0.69 -5.44 -14.99
CA GLN A 110 -2.09 -5.87 -15.00
C GLN A 110 -2.32 -7.09 -14.11
N THR A 111 -3.45 -7.10 -13.41
CA THR A 111 -3.92 -8.24 -12.63
C THR A 111 -5.44 -8.36 -12.71
N LYS A 112 -5.99 -9.42 -12.12
CA LYS A 112 -7.44 -9.63 -12.03
C LYS A 112 -8.00 -9.01 -10.74
N ALA A 113 -9.20 -8.47 -10.79
CA ALA A 113 -9.93 -8.02 -9.60
C ALA A 113 -10.21 -9.16 -8.60
N SER A 114 -10.11 -10.41 -9.05
CA SER A 114 -10.22 -11.62 -8.23
C SER A 114 -8.89 -12.14 -7.69
N ASP A 115 -7.78 -11.42 -7.91
CA ASP A 115 -6.46 -11.82 -7.40
C ASP A 115 -6.49 -12.06 -5.89
N PRO A 116 -5.95 -13.20 -5.40
CA PRO A 116 -6.01 -13.57 -3.98
C PRO A 116 -5.33 -12.54 -3.04
N THR A 117 -4.28 -11.86 -3.51
CA THR A 117 -3.60 -10.81 -2.73
C THR A 117 -4.47 -9.58 -2.59
N LEU A 118 -5.14 -9.15 -3.68
CA LEU A 118 -6.10 -8.05 -3.64
C LEU A 118 -7.34 -8.38 -2.80
N ALA A 119 -7.85 -9.60 -2.91
CA ALA A 119 -8.97 -10.07 -2.10
C ALA A 119 -8.62 -10.09 -0.60
N ASN A 120 -7.39 -10.53 -0.25
CA ASN A 120 -6.91 -10.51 1.12
C ASN A 120 -6.68 -9.09 1.63
N PHE A 121 -6.13 -8.21 0.81
CA PHE A 121 -5.98 -6.78 1.12
C PHE A 121 -7.33 -6.13 1.47
N ALA A 122 -8.36 -6.32 0.64
CA ALA A 122 -9.70 -5.78 0.91
C ALA A 122 -10.30 -6.30 2.22
N ARG A 123 -9.97 -7.53 2.62
CA ARG A 123 -10.47 -8.15 3.84
C ARG A 123 -9.72 -7.67 5.08
N THR A 124 -8.40 -7.56 5.02
CA THR A 124 -7.53 -7.34 6.18
C THR A 124 -7.04 -5.92 6.32
N GLY A 125 -6.91 -5.17 5.21
CA GLY A 125 -6.24 -3.88 5.16
C GLY A 125 -4.73 -3.98 5.22
N ASP A 126 -4.15 -5.17 5.06
CA ASP A 126 -2.69 -5.34 5.02
C ASP A 126 -2.23 -5.35 3.56
N LEU A 127 -1.41 -4.39 3.18
CA LEU A 127 -0.80 -4.31 1.86
C LEU A 127 0.63 -3.79 1.97
N SER A 128 1.53 -4.53 1.38
CA SER A 128 2.87 -4.05 1.05
C SER A 128 3.03 -4.07 -0.47
N VAL A 129 3.62 -3.02 -0.99
CA VAL A 129 3.93 -2.86 -2.41
C VAL A 129 5.43 -2.77 -2.55
N GLY A 130 5.97 -3.55 -3.45
CA GLY A 130 7.40 -3.62 -3.70
C GLY A 130 7.71 -3.75 -5.18
N GLY A 131 8.96 -3.58 -5.46
CA GLY A 131 9.61 -3.76 -6.74
C GLY A 131 11.09 -3.48 -6.53
N ASN A 132 11.99 -4.13 -7.27
CA ASN A 132 13.42 -3.84 -7.18
C ASN A 132 14.09 -4.11 -5.84
N GLY A 133 13.57 -5.02 -5.02
CA GLY A 133 14.15 -5.33 -3.72
C GLY A 133 13.76 -4.37 -2.59
N ALA A 134 13.03 -3.31 -2.90
CA ALA A 134 12.41 -2.43 -1.91
C ALA A 134 10.92 -2.77 -1.75
N SER A 135 10.41 -2.65 -0.54
CA SER A 135 9.00 -2.87 -0.23
C SER A 135 8.53 -1.85 0.80
N ALA A 136 7.38 -1.23 0.54
CA ALA A 136 6.71 -0.31 1.44
C ALA A 136 5.40 -0.91 1.92
N ARG A 137 5.17 -0.92 3.23
CA ARG A 137 3.87 -1.25 3.79
C ARG A 137 3.00 0.00 3.81
N LEU A 138 1.80 -0.10 3.23
CA LEU A 138 0.86 1.01 3.15
C LEU A 138 -0.06 0.99 4.37
N PRO A 139 -0.18 2.10 5.12
CA PRO A 139 -1.11 2.19 6.23
C PRO A 139 -2.55 2.18 5.72
N VAL A 140 -3.42 1.42 6.39
CA VAL A 140 -4.84 1.27 6.02
C VAL A 140 -5.70 1.30 7.27
N THR A 141 -6.58 2.28 7.35
CA THR A 141 -7.57 2.41 8.43
C THR A 141 -8.80 1.52 8.18
N ALA A 142 -9.72 1.48 9.13
CA ALA A 142 -10.99 0.78 8.96
C ALA A 142 -11.85 1.39 7.85
N ASP A 143 -11.78 2.71 7.66
CA ASP A 143 -12.53 3.41 6.60
C ASP A 143 -11.88 3.20 5.23
N ASP A 144 -10.55 3.24 5.14
CA ASP A 144 -9.84 2.91 3.91
C ASP A 144 -10.18 1.50 3.40
N ARG A 145 -10.37 0.52 4.30
CA ARG A 145 -10.83 -0.82 3.90
C ARG A 145 -12.21 -0.82 3.22
N LYS A 146 -13.10 0.10 3.60
CA LYS A 146 -14.39 0.25 2.91
C LYS A 146 -14.18 0.77 1.49
N VAL A 147 -13.29 1.75 1.35
CA VAL A 147 -12.90 2.33 0.06
C VAL A 147 -12.30 1.26 -0.86
N VAL A 148 -11.35 0.45 -0.37
CA VAL A 148 -10.73 -0.66 -1.11
C VAL A 148 -11.77 -1.70 -1.55
N ARG A 149 -12.68 -2.08 -0.66
CA ARG A 149 -13.76 -3.03 -1.01
C ARG A 149 -14.69 -2.48 -2.08
N SER A 150 -15.05 -1.19 -2.00
CA SER A 150 -15.87 -0.52 -3.00
C SER A 150 -15.20 -0.54 -4.36
N PHE A 151 -13.91 -0.20 -4.43
CA PHE A 151 -13.12 -0.28 -5.66
C PHE A 151 -13.17 -1.68 -6.28
N LEU A 152 -12.79 -2.71 -5.52
CA LEU A 152 -12.77 -4.08 -6.05
C LEU A 152 -14.16 -4.60 -6.42
N ALA A 153 -15.21 -4.17 -5.72
CA ALA A 153 -16.58 -4.52 -6.09
C ALA A 153 -16.96 -3.90 -7.45
N THR A 154 -16.54 -2.67 -7.73
CA THR A 154 -16.74 -2.01 -9.04
C THR A 154 -16.00 -2.75 -10.16
N CYS A 155 -14.78 -3.20 -9.90
CA CYS A 155 -13.92 -3.83 -10.91
C CYS A 155 -14.32 -5.28 -11.25
N ARG A 156 -14.93 -6.03 -10.32
CA ARG A 156 -15.23 -7.45 -10.53
C ARG A 156 -16.16 -7.66 -11.70
N ALA A 157 -15.84 -8.66 -12.53
CA ALA A 157 -16.75 -9.15 -13.55
C ALA A 157 -18.05 -9.69 -12.90
N ALA A 158 -19.15 -9.55 -13.60
CA ALA A 158 -20.46 -10.06 -13.16
C ALA A 158 -20.50 -11.58 -13.17
#